data_024d84b233f758b397879a79c898705d
#
_entry.id   024d84b233f758b397879a79c898705d
#
_cell.length_a   1.000
_cell.length_b   1.000
_cell.length_c   1.000
_cell.angle_alpha   90.00
_cell.angle_beta   90.00
_cell.angle_gamma   90.00
#
_symmetry.space_group_name_H-M   'P 1'
#
loop_
_entity.id
_entity.type
_entity.pdbx_description
1 polymer ?
#
loop_
_entity_poly.entity_id
_entity_poly.type
_entity_poly.pdbx_seq_one_letter_code
_entity_poly.pdbx_strand_id
1 'polypeptide(L)'
;MTLLPRPDPSVIAVRTGIHLRPDPSRVFARLFIPGQEDFGATQSRASAVLDRVLELSDTEVEQALADVQMRFIDRHHDIDHWFDLHAHRVATRLDAPIRLSDDRWKLIGAYFTHEFSVEGAALTNPSVVKHIDQSGLEPGQMRFVMSVRCIGEGHRSSIGFRTGIIDLMGNVSIDDPGPNLDTGLHAEGRLRHRAFLGLLESMDDFGENARYVMHQLGDVFTRSELEEQINRLLHDRDTYRNAEVTARHFHDIADRTYSVSFSERSDLSERIIWPHSPAEWRGMEDARFVLFDDPQLGPVYFATYTAFDGVDISQQLLSTRDFLTFHATPASGRAARGKGLALFPRRIGGRFVALSRADRETNSISVSDHLEYWDESIDIQLPRRAWEAVQLGNCGSPIETAAGWLVLTHAVGPMRTYCMSAILLDRDDPTRVIATLDDPLLAPTELEQDGYVPNVVYSCGSLRHENLLLLPFGIADQTIGVAVADLDDLLDRMTPT
;
A
#
# COMPACT_ATOMS: atom_id res chain seq x y z
N MET A 1 -6.45 2.47 42.66
CA MET A 1 -7.53 2.61 41.70
C MET A 1 -7.63 4.09 41.39
N THR A 2 -6.79 4.56 40.44
CA THR A 2 -6.74 5.97 40.05
C THR A 2 -7.84 6.14 38.99
N LEU A 3 -8.88 6.87 39.37
CA LEU A 3 -9.94 7.24 38.43
C LEU A 3 -9.30 8.05 37.27
N LEU A 4 -9.42 7.54 36.04
CA LEU A 4 -9.08 8.32 34.84
C LEU A 4 -9.89 9.64 34.90
N PRO A 5 -9.29 10.78 34.56
CA PRO A 5 -10.02 12.03 34.48
C PRO A 5 -11.19 11.86 33.47
N ARG A 6 -12.36 12.38 33.81
CA ARG A 6 -13.48 12.41 32.88
C ARG A 6 -13.01 13.13 31.61
N PRO A 7 -13.25 12.57 30.41
CA PRO A 7 -12.87 13.22 29.18
C PRO A 7 -13.51 14.60 29.10
N ASP A 8 -12.77 15.56 28.60
CA ASP A 8 -13.28 16.91 28.28
C ASP A 8 -14.47 16.74 27.31
N PRO A 9 -15.66 17.22 27.65
CA PRO A 9 -16.85 17.07 26.80
C PRO A 9 -16.70 17.76 25.41
N SER A 10 -15.66 18.58 25.20
CA SER A 10 -15.33 19.13 23.88
C SER A 10 -14.58 18.17 22.98
N VAL A 11 -14.00 17.10 23.52
CA VAL A 11 -13.19 16.13 22.76
C VAL A 11 -14.08 15.00 22.23
N ILE A 12 -14.25 14.94 20.92
CA ILE A 12 -15.03 13.89 20.22
C ILE A 12 -14.21 12.59 20.12
N ALA A 13 -12.97 12.66 19.64
CA ALA A 13 -12.09 11.53 19.47
C ALA A 13 -11.07 11.42 20.61
N VAL A 14 -11.19 10.38 21.42
CA VAL A 14 -10.35 10.15 22.59
C VAL A 14 -9.16 9.26 22.21
N ARG A 15 -7.94 9.75 22.43
CA ARG A 15 -6.70 8.98 22.23
C ARG A 15 -6.60 7.86 23.28
N THR A 16 -6.34 6.64 22.83
CA THR A 16 -6.28 5.45 23.71
C THR A 16 -4.94 5.30 24.45
N GLY A 17 -3.93 6.09 24.08
CA GLY A 17 -2.57 5.93 24.60
C GLY A 17 -1.76 4.82 23.91
N ILE A 18 -2.33 4.13 22.91
CA ILE A 18 -1.60 3.17 22.09
C ILE A 18 -0.67 3.92 21.14
N HIS A 19 0.60 3.52 21.12
CA HIS A 19 1.62 4.05 20.24
C HIS A 19 2.38 2.90 19.57
N LEU A 20 2.21 2.73 18.25
CA LEU A 20 3.03 1.83 17.46
C LEU A 20 4.24 2.59 16.94
N ARG A 21 5.40 2.10 17.25
CA ARG A 21 6.68 2.64 16.81
C ARG A 21 7.28 1.77 15.71
N PRO A 22 8.08 2.35 14.79
CA PRO A 22 8.85 1.57 13.85
C PRO A 22 9.81 0.64 14.60
N ASP A 23 9.94 -0.59 14.10
CA ASP A 23 10.86 -1.59 14.63
C ASP A 23 11.98 -1.88 13.62
N PRO A 24 13.21 -1.35 13.83
CA PRO A 24 14.32 -1.59 12.93
C PRO A 24 14.77 -3.04 12.84
N SER A 25 14.36 -3.90 13.80
CA SER A 25 14.70 -5.33 13.78
C SER A 25 13.87 -6.13 12.78
N ARG A 26 12.79 -5.55 12.25
CA ARG A 26 11.93 -6.17 11.23
C ARG A 26 12.63 -6.10 9.87
N VAL A 27 13.32 -7.16 9.54
CA VAL A 27 14.21 -7.29 8.37
C VAL A 27 13.83 -8.47 7.49
N PHE A 28 14.13 -8.38 6.21
CA PHE A 28 14.11 -9.54 5.30
C PHE A 28 15.39 -9.60 4.47
N ALA A 29 15.74 -10.81 4.03
CA ALA A 29 16.90 -11.05 3.19
C ALA A 29 16.64 -10.59 1.75
N ARG A 30 17.50 -9.71 1.23
CA ARG A 30 17.38 -9.12 -0.10
C ARG A 30 18.64 -9.30 -0.90
N LEU A 31 18.49 -9.47 -2.23
CA LEU A 31 19.62 -9.51 -3.15
C LEU A 31 20.37 -8.17 -3.13
N PHE A 32 21.67 -8.24 -2.92
CA PHE A 32 22.60 -7.12 -2.93
C PHE A 32 23.67 -7.38 -3.99
N ILE A 33 23.82 -6.49 -4.95
CA ILE A 33 24.84 -6.59 -5.98
C ILE A 33 25.80 -5.41 -5.83
N PRO A 34 27.01 -5.64 -5.28
CA PRO A 34 27.98 -4.58 -5.09
C PRO A 34 28.30 -3.84 -6.39
N GLY A 35 28.23 -2.52 -6.37
CA GLY A 35 28.48 -1.64 -7.52
C GLY A 35 27.22 -1.34 -8.36
N GLN A 36 26.04 -1.79 -7.94
CA GLN A 36 24.75 -1.36 -8.49
C GLN A 36 23.98 -0.43 -7.54
N GLU A 37 24.61 0.00 -6.45
CA GLU A 37 24.03 0.94 -5.50
C GLU A 37 23.82 2.34 -6.10
N ASP A 38 24.70 2.72 -7.06
CA ASP A 38 24.67 4.01 -7.76
C ASP A 38 24.36 3.85 -9.25
N PHE A 39 23.68 4.82 -9.81
CA PHE A 39 23.41 4.90 -11.26
C PHE A 39 24.72 4.96 -12.06
N GLY A 40 25.02 3.92 -12.83
CA GLY A 40 26.17 3.85 -13.71
C GLY A 40 27.36 2.99 -13.25
N ALA A 41 27.24 2.27 -12.13
CA ALA A 41 28.29 1.35 -11.69
C ALA A 41 28.40 0.12 -12.62
N THR A 42 29.64 -0.27 -12.90
CA THR A 42 29.98 -1.40 -13.76
C THR A 42 29.87 -2.74 -13.00
N GLN A 43 29.56 -3.83 -13.70
CA GLN A 43 29.52 -5.21 -13.14
C GLN A 43 30.87 -5.68 -12.54
N SER A 44 31.95 -4.95 -12.75
CA SER A 44 33.30 -5.30 -12.31
C SER A 44 33.46 -5.54 -10.80
N ARG A 45 32.71 -4.83 -9.96
CA ARG A 45 32.79 -4.98 -8.50
C ARG A 45 32.15 -6.27 -8.02
N ALA A 46 30.99 -6.65 -8.56
CA ALA A 46 30.32 -7.92 -8.24
C ALA A 46 31.18 -9.11 -8.67
N SER A 47 31.77 -9.07 -9.89
CA SER A 47 32.70 -10.11 -10.36
C SER A 47 33.92 -10.25 -9.45
N ALA A 48 34.51 -9.14 -9.01
CA ALA A 48 35.65 -9.17 -8.10
C ALA A 48 35.31 -9.73 -6.70
N VAL A 49 34.05 -9.58 -6.22
CA VAL A 49 33.59 -10.26 -5.00
C VAL A 49 33.49 -11.75 -5.23
N LEU A 50 32.87 -12.16 -6.34
CA LEU A 50 32.77 -13.58 -6.70
C LEU A 50 34.14 -14.24 -6.81
N ASP A 51 35.08 -13.65 -7.54
CA ASP A 51 36.46 -14.18 -7.70
C ASP A 51 37.12 -14.41 -6.35
N ARG A 52 37.03 -13.45 -5.43
CA ARG A 52 37.58 -13.61 -4.07
C ARG A 52 36.96 -14.72 -3.27
N VAL A 53 35.66 -14.98 -3.41
CA VAL A 53 34.99 -16.09 -2.73
C VAL A 53 35.40 -17.44 -3.37
N LEU A 54 35.66 -17.44 -4.68
CA LEU A 54 36.14 -18.63 -5.37
C LEU A 54 37.58 -19.02 -5.00
N GLU A 55 38.41 -18.03 -4.61
CA GLU A 55 39.81 -18.24 -4.18
C GLU A 55 39.94 -18.75 -2.73
N LEU A 56 38.89 -18.70 -1.91
CA LEU A 56 38.90 -19.23 -0.54
C LEU A 56 39.14 -20.72 -0.54
N SER A 57 39.90 -21.26 0.45
CA SER A 57 40.00 -22.68 0.72
C SER A 57 38.67 -23.24 1.23
N ASP A 58 38.45 -24.54 1.12
CA ASP A 58 37.23 -25.19 1.60
C ASP A 58 37.03 -25.00 3.12
N THR A 59 38.13 -25.02 3.91
CA THR A 59 38.07 -24.74 5.35
C THR A 59 37.63 -23.29 5.65
N GLU A 60 38.10 -22.32 4.89
CA GLU A 60 37.67 -20.92 5.04
C GLU A 60 36.21 -20.75 4.65
N VAL A 61 35.74 -21.46 3.63
CA VAL A 61 34.33 -21.48 3.21
C VAL A 61 33.43 -22.02 4.31
N GLU A 62 33.76 -23.21 4.86
CA GLU A 62 33.01 -23.85 5.95
C GLU A 62 32.93 -22.94 7.18
N GLN A 63 34.05 -22.33 7.60
CA GLN A 63 34.10 -21.44 8.74
C GLN A 63 33.28 -20.13 8.52
N ALA A 64 33.43 -19.54 7.36
CA ALA A 64 32.71 -18.29 7.02
C ALA A 64 31.19 -18.52 6.92
N LEU A 65 30.76 -19.64 6.29
CA LEU A 65 29.36 -19.97 6.17
C LEU A 65 28.72 -20.28 7.54
N ALA A 66 29.40 -21.07 8.37
CA ALA A 66 28.93 -21.41 9.71
C ALA A 66 28.78 -20.15 10.59
N ASP A 67 29.73 -19.21 10.51
CA ASP A 67 29.68 -17.94 11.24
C ASP A 67 28.48 -17.08 10.79
N VAL A 68 28.23 -16.97 9.48
CA VAL A 68 27.09 -16.22 8.94
C VAL A 68 25.78 -16.89 9.35
N GLN A 69 25.65 -18.21 9.16
CA GLN A 69 24.42 -18.92 9.55
C GLN A 69 24.14 -18.76 11.04
N MET A 70 25.12 -18.95 11.91
CA MET A 70 24.93 -18.80 13.36
C MET A 70 24.44 -17.40 13.77
N ARG A 71 24.87 -16.35 13.06
CA ARG A 71 24.46 -14.95 13.37
C ARG A 71 23.09 -14.57 12.86
N PHE A 72 22.60 -15.20 11.77
CA PHE A 72 21.41 -14.75 11.07
C PHE A 72 20.23 -15.75 11.08
N ILE A 73 20.44 -17.00 11.55
CA ILE A 73 19.41 -18.07 11.51
C ILE A 73 18.13 -17.70 12.27
N ASP A 74 18.24 -17.01 13.41
CA ASP A 74 17.08 -16.62 14.22
C ASP A 74 16.35 -15.38 13.70
N ARG A 75 16.86 -14.74 12.63
CA ARG A 75 16.30 -13.50 12.07
C ARG A 75 15.49 -13.75 10.79
N HIS A 76 15.56 -14.95 10.24
CA HIS A 76 14.88 -15.33 8.99
C HIS A 76 14.32 -16.74 9.10
N HIS A 77 13.17 -17.00 8.49
CA HIS A 77 12.57 -18.34 8.48
C HIS A 77 13.47 -19.42 7.86
N ASP A 78 14.18 -19.07 6.80
CA ASP A 78 15.06 -20.00 6.06
C ASP A 78 16.14 -19.18 5.34
N ILE A 79 17.19 -18.84 6.07
CA ILE A 79 18.28 -18.02 5.50
C ILE A 79 19.04 -18.77 4.41
N ASP A 80 19.14 -20.10 4.51
CA ASP A 80 19.82 -20.94 3.52
C ASP A 80 19.10 -20.91 2.17
N HIS A 81 17.77 -20.92 2.18
CA HIS A 81 16.98 -20.75 0.96
C HIS A 81 17.29 -19.42 0.26
N TRP A 82 17.41 -18.34 1.02
CA TRP A 82 17.76 -17.04 0.46
C TRP A 82 19.17 -17.01 -0.11
N PHE A 83 20.13 -17.65 0.55
CA PHE A 83 21.50 -17.79 0.02
C PHE A 83 21.50 -18.58 -1.30
N ASP A 84 20.81 -19.71 -1.38
CA ASP A 84 20.68 -20.48 -2.62
C ASP A 84 20.04 -19.66 -3.75
N LEU A 85 18.93 -18.97 -3.47
CA LEU A 85 18.23 -18.14 -4.44
C LEU A 85 19.12 -17.00 -4.97
N HIS A 86 19.82 -16.31 -4.09
CA HIS A 86 20.68 -15.20 -4.47
C HIS A 86 21.93 -15.67 -5.23
N ALA A 87 22.51 -16.81 -4.85
CA ALA A 87 23.59 -17.45 -5.60
C ALA A 87 23.18 -17.74 -7.05
N HIS A 88 22.00 -18.33 -7.26
CA HIS A 88 21.46 -18.60 -8.61
C HIS A 88 21.30 -17.32 -9.44
N ARG A 89 20.76 -16.26 -8.84
CA ARG A 89 20.57 -14.97 -9.51
C ARG A 89 21.88 -14.31 -9.91
N VAL A 90 22.91 -14.44 -9.06
CA VAL A 90 24.26 -13.91 -9.33
C VAL A 90 24.94 -14.73 -10.41
N ALA A 91 24.92 -16.07 -10.30
CA ALA A 91 25.54 -16.96 -11.28
C ALA A 91 24.98 -16.75 -12.70
N THR A 92 23.66 -16.58 -12.83
CA THR A 92 23.01 -16.31 -14.12
C THR A 92 23.48 -14.98 -14.74
N ARG A 93 23.77 -13.96 -13.91
CA ARG A 93 24.22 -12.63 -14.39
C ARG A 93 25.70 -12.58 -14.75
N LEU A 94 26.52 -13.43 -14.12
CA LEU A 94 27.98 -13.38 -14.25
C LEU A 94 28.54 -14.51 -15.16
N ASP A 95 27.66 -15.23 -15.90
CA ASP A 95 28.03 -16.34 -16.81
C ASP A 95 28.97 -17.38 -16.15
N ALA A 96 28.72 -17.70 -14.90
CA ALA A 96 29.56 -18.61 -14.13
C ALA A 96 29.11 -20.07 -14.31
N PRO A 97 29.72 -20.87 -15.19
CA PRO A 97 29.45 -22.31 -15.30
C PRO A 97 30.29 -23.05 -14.27
N ILE A 98 29.85 -23.18 -13.03
CA ILE A 98 30.71 -23.72 -12.03
C ILE A 98 30.01 -24.85 -11.25
N ARG A 99 30.60 -26.03 -11.24
CA ARG A 99 30.31 -27.08 -10.24
C ARG A 99 31.05 -26.69 -8.97
N LEU A 100 30.32 -26.07 -8.02
CA LEU A 100 30.82 -25.71 -6.69
C LEU A 100 30.30 -26.72 -5.66
N SER A 101 30.96 -26.79 -4.48
CA SER A 101 30.37 -27.43 -3.31
C SER A 101 29.14 -26.63 -2.83
N ASP A 102 28.21 -27.31 -2.15
CA ASP A 102 27.01 -26.69 -1.63
C ASP A 102 27.33 -25.52 -0.68
N ASP A 103 28.33 -25.68 0.17
CA ASP A 103 28.76 -24.67 1.13
C ASP A 103 29.31 -23.43 0.41
N ARG A 104 30.15 -23.62 -0.62
CA ARG A 104 30.68 -22.49 -1.40
C ARG A 104 29.58 -21.78 -2.17
N TRP A 105 28.61 -22.51 -2.69
CA TRP A 105 27.43 -21.96 -3.36
C TRP A 105 26.62 -21.10 -2.43
N LYS A 106 26.28 -21.59 -1.23
CA LYS A 106 25.57 -20.81 -0.19
C LYS A 106 26.38 -19.61 0.28
N LEU A 107 27.69 -19.74 0.45
CA LEU A 107 28.55 -18.65 0.84
C LEU A 107 28.55 -17.52 -0.22
N ILE A 108 28.59 -17.86 -1.52
CA ILE A 108 28.39 -16.88 -2.59
C ILE A 108 27.07 -16.16 -2.38
N GLY A 109 25.97 -16.88 -2.20
CA GLY A 109 24.68 -16.26 -1.93
C GLY A 109 24.69 -15.33 -0.73
N ALA A 110 25.36 -15.72 0.36
CA ALA A 110 25.49 -14.90 1.56
C ALA A 110 26.20 -13.56 1.28
N TYR A 111 27.28 -13.55 0.47
CA TYR A 111 27.98 -12.30 0.07
C TYR A 111 27.13 -11.38 -0.82
N PHE A 112 26.11 -11.93 -1.47
CA PHE A 112 25.17 -11.18 -2.30
C PHE A 112 23.78 -11.03 -1.64
N THR A 113 23.72 -11.18 -0.32
CA THR A 113 22.53 -10.95 0.50
C THR A 113 22.80 -9.84 1.49
N HIS A 114 21.83 -8.97 1.69
CA HIS A 114 21.79 -8.03 2.82
C HIS A 114 20.43 -8.04 3.49
N GLU A 115 20.38 -7.66 4.76
CA GLU A 115 19.13 -7.39 5.45
C GLU A 115 18.60 -6.01 5.04
N PHE A 116 17.31 -5.94 4.77
CA PHE A 116 16.59 -4.68 4.58
C PHE A 116 15.57 -4.51 5.69
N SER A 117 15.71 -3.43 6.47
CA SER A 117 14.74 -3.08 7.52
C SER A 117 13.55 -2.35 6.89
N VAL A 118 12.36 -2.95 6.96
CA VAL A 118 11.14 -2.38 6.36
C VAL A 118 10.58 -1.20 7.16
N GLU A 119 10.85 -1.16 8.46
CA GLU A 119 10.41 -0.12 9.39
C GLU A 119 11.58 0.71 9.96
N GLY A 120 12.72 0.70 9.29
CA GLY A 120 13.94 1.35 9.79
C GLY A 120 13.83 2.86 9.98
N ALA A 121 12.91 3.53 9.29
CA ALA A 121 12.72 4.98 9.38
C ALA A 121 11.39 5.39 10.00
N ALA A 122 10.27 4.79 9.58
CA ALA A 122 8.94 5.17 10.06
C ALA A 122 7.90 4.05 9.88
N LEU A 123 6.83 4.16 10.67
CA LEU A 123 5.61 3.38 10.58
C LEU A 123 4.43 4.33 10.64
N THR A 124 3.64 4.45 9.55
CA THR A 124 2.66 5.53 9.43
C THR A 124 1.45 5.15 8.55
N ASN A 125 0.56 6.08 8.28
CA ASN A 125 -0.55 6.03 7.32
C ASN A 125 -1.41 4.76 7.47
N PRO A 126 -1.95 4.49 8.67
CA PRO A 126 -2.73 3.28 8.94
C PRO A 126 -4.11 3.33 8.26
N SER A 127 -4.59 2.14 7.86
CA SER A 127 -5.97 1.91 7.45
C SER A 127 -6.49 0.64 8.11
N VAL A 128 -7.73 0.64 8.59
CA VAL A 128 -8.28 -0.47 9.37
C VAL A 128 -9.57 -1.02 8.77
N VAL A 129 -9.67 -2.36 8.73
CA VAL A 129 -10.87 -3.10 8.30
C VAL A 129 -11.17 -4.25 9.25
N LYS A 130 -12.43 -4.69 9.28
CA LYS A 130 -12.83 -5.89 10.03
C LYS A 130 -12.07 -7.11 9.49
N HIS A 131 -11.48 -7.91 10.38
CA HIS A 131 -10.84 -9.18 10.02
C HIS A 131 -11.89 -10.21 9.58
N ILE A 132 -11.56 -11.06 8.62
CA ILE A 132 -12.48 -12.12 8.16
C ILE A 132 -12.74 -13.17 9.22
N ASP A 133 -11.71 -13.52 10.00
CA ASP A 133 -11.81 -14.47 11.11
C ASP A 133 -12.17 -13.73 12.40
N GLN A 134 -13.36 -14.00 12.92
CA GLN A 134 -13.88 -13.50 14.18
C GLN A 134 -14.00 -14.61 15.25
N SER A 135 -13.35 -15.76 15.04
CA SER A 135 -13.36 -16.87 15.99
C SER A 135 -12.59 -16.55 17.27
N GLY A 136 -12.98 -17.17 18.37
CA GLY A 136 -12.29 -17.03 19.66
C GLY A 136 -12.42 -15.67 20.34
N LEU A 137 -13.36 -14.82 19.91
CA LEU A 137 -13.65 -13.53 20.54
C LEU A 137 -14.71 -13.65 21.61
N GLU A 138 -14.61 -12.81 22.63
CA GLU A 138 -15.66 -12.63 23.62
C GLU A 138 -16.85 -11.85 23.02
N PRO A 139 -18.08 -12.02 23.58
CA PRO A 139 -19.24 -11.27 23.11
C PRO A 139 -18.98 -9.75 23.13
N GLY A 140 -19.25 -9.08 22.01
CA GLY A 140 -19.05 -7.64 21.87
C GLY A 140 -17.64 -7.23 21.44
N GLN A 141 -16.73 -8.17 21.21
CA GLN A 141 -15.43 -7.92 20.62
C GLN A 141 -15.47 -8.03 19.10
N MET A 142 -14.59 -7.29 18.43
CA MET A 142 -14.35 -7.38 17.00
C MET A 142 -12.84 -7.38 16.72
N ARG A 143 -12.36 -8.40 15.99
CA ARG A 143 -10.98 -8.43 15.47
C ARG A 143 -10.90 -7.61 14.20
N PHE A 144 -9.82 -6.84 14.09
CA PHE A 144 -9.53 -6.02 12.91
C PHE A 144 -8.15 -6.32 12.33
N VAL A 145 -7.99 -5.94 11.05
CA VAL A 145 -6.70 -5.84 10.36
C VAL A 145 -6.41 -4.37 10.14
N MET A 146 -5.22 -3.94 10.49
CA MET A 146 -4.71 -2.61 10.21
C MET A 146 -3.54 -2.72 9.23
N SER A 147 -3.68 -2.18 8.02
CA SER A 147 -2.54 -1.96 7.15
C SER A 147 -1.75 -0.75 7.60
N VAL A 148 -0.44 -0.81 7.43
CA VAL A 148 0.50 0.24 7.83
C VAL A 148 1.50 0.48 6.71
N ARG A 149 1.90 1.73 6.53
CA ARG A 149 3.00 2.09 5.64
C ARG A 149 4.31 1.96 6.40
N CYS A 150 5.10 0.97 6.00
CA CYS A 150 6.44 0.73 6.53
C CYS A 150 7.45 1.50 5.68
N ILE A 151 8.30 2.32 6.28
CA ILE A 151 9.33 3.10 5.58
C ILE A 151 10.71 2.62 6.03
N GLY A 152 11.46 2.06 5.09
CA GLY A 152 12.78 1.51 5.33
C GLY A 152 13.91 2.33 4.70
N GLU A 153 15.06 1.68 4.52
CA GLU A 153 16.25 2.24 3.94
C GLU A 153 15.99 2.88 2.56
N GLY A 154 16.63 4.00 2.29
CA GLY A 154 16.46 4.76 1.04
C GLY A 154 15.06 5.33 0.86
N HIS A 155 14.31 5.48 1.95
CA HIS A 155 12.95 6.02 1.97
C HIS A 155 11.95 5.18 1.14
N ARG A 156 12.23 3.89 0.96
CA ARG A 156 11.36 2.98 0.24
C ARG A 156 10.25 2.50 1.16
N SER A 157 9.00 2.67 0.73
CA SER A 157 7.83 2.25 1.51
C SER A 157 7.17 0.99 0.95
N SER A 158 6.61 0.20 1.87
CA SER A 158 5.87 -1.03 1.63
C SER A 158 4.61 -1.07 2.48
N ILE A 159 3.72 -2.02 2.21
CA ILE A 159 2.49 -2.21 2.98
C ILE A 159 2.69 -3.42 3.91
N GLY A 160 2.66 -3.17 5.21
CA GLY A 160 2.63 -4.19 6.25
C GLY A 160 1.28 -4.26 6.95
N PHE A 161 1.14 -5.19 7.89
CA PHE A 161 -0.11 -5.42 8.60
C PHE A 161 0.10 -5.56 10.11
N ARG A 162 -0.95 -5.23 10.88
CA ARG A 162 -1.12 -5.53 12.30
C ARG A 162 -2.52 -6.06 12.52
N THR A 163 -2.71 -6.86 13.55
CA THR A 163 -4.04 -7.30 14.01
C THR A 163 -4.32 -6.74 15.40
N GLY A 164 -5.58 -6.72 15.77
CA GLY A 164 -5.99 -6.26 17.08
C GLY A 164 -7.47 -6.48 17.32
N ILE A 165 -7.92 -6.13 18.52
CA ILE A 165 -9.30 -6.31 18.98
C ILE A 165 -9.81 -4.99 19.56
N ILE A 166 -11.06 -4.66 19.25
CA ILE A 166 -11.82 -3.59 19.93
C ILE A 166 -13.06 -4.20 20.59
N ASP A 167 -13.40 -3.73 21.81
CA ASP A 167 -14.64 -4.09 22.50
C ASP A 167 -15.68 -2.96 22.47
N LEU A 168 -16.88 -3.24 23.02
CA LEU A 168 -17.99 -2.27 23.09
C LEU A 168 -17.73 -1.08 24.03
N MET A 169 -16.71 -1.15 24.88
CA MET A 169 -16.30 -0.05 25.75
C MET A 169 -15.24 0.85 25.12
N GLY A 170 -14.80 0.51 23.90
CA GLY A 170 -13.74 1.23 23.20
C GLY A 170 -12.34 0.85 23.66
N ASN A 171 -12.18 -0.23 24.42
CA ASN A 171 -10.84 -0.76 24.72
C ASN A 171 -10.27 -1.40 23.46
N VAL A 172 -9.07 -0.98 23.10
CA VAL A 172 -8.35 -1.47 21.92
C VAL A 172 -7.08 -2.16 22.38
N SER A 173 -6.79 -3.32 21.80
CA SER A 173 -5.50 -3.99 21.89
C SER A 173 -4.96 -4.25 20.48
N ILE A 174 -3.64 -4.17 20.33
CA ILE A 174 -2.95 -4.51 19.07
C ILE A 174 -1.94 -5.58 19.40
N ASP A 175 -1.92 -6.62 18.59
CA ASP A 175 -1.04 -7.77 18.77
C ASP A 175 0.40 -7.38 18.42
N ASP A 176 1.36 -7.94 19.15
CA ASP A 176 2.77 -7.82 18.79
C ASP A 176 3.03 -8.50 17.44
N PRO A 177 3.79 -7.88 16.54
CA PRO A 177 4.07 -8.48 15.24
C PRO A 177 5.00 -9.69 15.36
N GLY A 178 4.80 -10.67 14.48
CA GLY A 178 5.71 -11.80 14.33
C GLY A 178 7.12 -11.36 13.94
N PRO A 179 8.15 -12.14 14.31
CA PRO A 179 9.55 -11.74 14.20
C PRO A 179 10.10 -11.82 12.77
N ASN A 180 9.54 -12.67 11.91
CA ASN A 180 10.10 -12.99 10.61
C ASN A 180 9.26 -12.39 9.49
N LEU A 181 9.89 -11.69 8.57
CA LEU A 181 9.19 -11.11 7.44
C LEU A 181 9.13 -12.03 6.24
N ASP A 182 7.95 -12.06 5.60
CA ASP A 182 7.66 -12.74 4.35
C ASP A 182 7.25 -11.69 3.29
N THR A 183 7.96 -11.64 2.18
CA THR A 183 7.64 -10.76 1.04
C THR A 183 6.82 -11.47 -0.04
N GLY A 184 6.45 -12.73 0.19
CA GLY A 184 5.65 -13.55 -0.69
C GLY A 184 6.31 -13.91 -2.02
N LEU A 185 5.57 -14.72 -2.79
CA LEU A 185 5.95 -15.13 -4.14
C LEU A 185 5.12 -14.36 -5.16
N HIS A 186 5.79 -13.67 -6.07
CA HIS A 186 5.14 -12.91 -7.12
C HIS A 186 4.87 -13.79 -8.34
N ALA A 187 3.72 -13.55 -8.98
CA ALA A 187 3.34 -14.18 -10.24
C ALA A 187 2.65 -13.15 -11.16
N GLU A 188 2.70 -13.40 -12.46
CA GLU A 188 2.01 -12.57 -13.44
C GLU A 188 0.49 -12.57 -13.21
N GLY A 189 -0.12 -11.40 -13.31
CA GLY A 189 -1.56 -11.23 -13.24
C GLY A 189 -2.26 -11.39 -14.59
N ARG A 190 -3.58 -11.55 -14.55
CA ARG A 190 -4.42 -11.45 -15.76
C ARG A 190 -4.60 -10.00 -16.15
N LEU A 191 -4.23 -9.65 -17.37
CA LEU A 191 -4.29 -8.30 -17.90
C LEU A 191 -5.71 -7.98 -18.38
N ARG A 192 -6.15 -6.74 -18.16
CA ARG A 192 -7.50 -6.28 -18.53
C ARG A 192 -7.43 -5.19 -19.59
N HIS A 193 -8.13 -5.40 -20.69
CA HIS A 193 -8.17 -4.48 -21.84
C HIS A 193 -8.49 -3.03 -21.42
N ARG A 194 -9.48 -2.85 -20.53
CA ARG A 194 -9.93 -1.54 -20.08
C ARG A 194 -8.85 -0.75 -19.33
N ALA A 195 -8.08 -1.41 -18.47
CA ALA A 195 -6.97 -0.79 -17.73
C ALA A 195 -5.89 -0.25 -18.70
N PHE A 196 -5.57 -1.03 -19.74
CA PHE A 196 -4.63 -0.61 -20.78
C PHE A 196 -5.12 0.62 -21.55
N LEU A 197 -6.38 0.62 -22.00
CA LEU A 197 -6.94 1.78 -22.70
C LEU A 197 -6.81 3.06 -21.87
N GLY A 198 -7.26 3.04 -20.62
CA GLY A 198 -7.23 4.23 -19.78
C GLY A 198 -5.82 4.72 -19.46
N LEU A 199 -4.84 3.82 -19.31
CA LEU A 199 -3.45 4.20 -19.09
C LEU A 199 -2.76 4.71 -20.35
N LEU A 200 -2.96 4.07 -21.50
CA LEU A 200 -2.44 4.54 -22.79
C LEU A 200 -2.99 5.93 -23.14
N GLU A 201 -4.29 6.18 -22.88
CA GLU A 201 -4.88 7.53 -23.00
C GLU A 201 -4.21 8.53 -22.05
N SER A 202 -3.92 8.14 -20.80
CA SER A 202 -3.26 9.00 -19.81
C SER A 202 -1.80 9.32 -20.16
N MET A 203 -1.13 8.44 -20.91
CA MET A 203 0.23 8.58 -21.45
C MET A 203 0.28 9.32 -22.79
N ASP A 204 -0.88 9.76 -23.31
CA ASP A 204 -1.03 10.37 -24.65
C ASP A 204 -0.52 9.45 -25.78
N ASP A 205 -0.62 8.12 -25.60
CA ASP A 205 -0.15 7.09 -26.54
C ASP A 205 -1.27 6.16 -27.02
N PHE A 206 -2.51 6.60 -27.01
CA PHE A 206 -3.61 5.84 -27.61
C PHE A 206 -3.76 6.13 -29.12
N GLY A 207 -2.62 6.06 -29.82
CA GLY A 207 -2.52 6.27 -31.26
C GLY A 207 -2.77 5.01 -32.10
N GLU A 208 -2.27 5.01 -33.34
CA GLU A 208 -2.43 3.91 -34.26
C GLU A 208 -1.73 2.63 -33.84
N ASN A 209 -0.53 2.74 -33.24
CA ASN A 209 0.24 1.60 -32.73
C ASN A 209 -0.49 0.90 -31.58
N ALA A 210 -0.97 1.67 -30.62
CA ALA A 210 -1.70 1.13 -29.48
C ALA A 210 -3.00 0.42 -29.93
N ARG A 211 -3.76 1.03 -30.85
CA ARG A 211 -4.97 0.41 -31.40
C ARG A 211 -4.66 -0.87 -32.16
N TYR A 212 -3.56 -0.93 -32.90
CA TYR A 212 -3.12 -2.13 -33.60
C TYR A 212 -2.93 -3.31 -32.65
N VAL A 213 -2.24 -3.10 -31.53
CA VAL A 213 -2.03 -4.13 -30.50
C VAL A 213 -3.34 -4.47 -29.80
N MET A 214 -4.07 -3.47 -29.32
CA MET A 214 -5.27 -3.69 -28.50
C MET A 214 -6.42 -4.35 -29.27
N HIS A 215 -6.56 -4.10 -30.58
CA HIS A 215 -7.62 -4.70 -31.40
C HIS A 215 -7.54 -6.23 -31.50
N GLN A 216 -6.36 -6.80 -31.27
CA GLN A 216 -6.11 -8.24 -31.35
C GLN A 216 -6.27 -8.95 -29.99
N LEU A 217 -6.45 -8.18 -28.91
CA LEU A 217 -6.55 -8.70 -27.54
C LEU A 217 -8.01 -8.71 -27.06
N GLY A 218 -8.40 -9.76 -26.34
CA GLY A 218 -9.72 -9.86 -25.71
C GLY A 218 -9.87 -8.96 -24.47
N ASP A 219 -11.02 -9.00 -23.81
CA ASP A 219 -11.28 -8.24 -22.60
C ASP A 219 -10.31 -8.58 -21.45
N VAL A 220 -9.90 -9.85 -21.38
CA VAL A 220 -8.90 -10.38 -20.45
C VAL A 220 -7.89 -11.19 -21.23
N PHE A 221 -6.61 -10.92 -21.06
CA PHE A 221 -5.53 -11.57 -21.77
C PHE A 221 -4.31 -11.83 -20.89
N THR A 222 -3.39 -12.65 -21.36
CA THR A 222 -2.14 -12.99 -20.68
C THR A 222 -0.99 -12.12 -21.16
N ARG A 223 0.11 -12.12 -20.41
CA ARG A 223 1.36 -11.48 -20.83
C ARG A 223 1.87 -12.05 -22.14
N SER A 224 1.83 -13.37 -22.33
CA SER A 224 2.26 -14.01 -23.59
C SER A 224 1.45 -13.54 -24.80
N GLU A 225 0.14 -13.40 -24.67
CA GLU A 225 -0.72 -12.87 -25.75
C GLU A 225 -0.36 -11.41 -26.06
N LEU A 226 -0.08 -10.60 -25.05
CA LEU A 226 0.38 -9.22 -25.24
C LEU A 226 1.74 -9.19 -25.94
N GLU A 227 2.72 -9.96 -25.50
CA GLU A 227 4.06 -10.02 -26.09
C GLU A 227 4.01 -10.43 -27.59
N GLU A 228 3.12 -11.36 -27.93
CA GLU A 228 2.91 -11.75 -29.33
C GLU A 228 2.46 -10.56 -30.18
N GLN A 229 1.53 -9.73 -29.69
CA GLN A 229 1.05 -8.56 -30.43
C GLN A 229 2.07 -7.42 -30.47
N ILE A 230 2.85 -7.23 -29.39
CA ILE A 230 3.97 -6.26 -29.38
C ILE A 230 5.03 -6.67 -30.39
N ASN A 231 5.41 -7.95 -30.43
CA ASN A 231 6.38 -8.45 -31.40
C ASN A 231 5.89 -8.29 -32.85
N ARG A 232 4.60 -8.51 -33.14
CA ARG A 232 4.00 -8.22 -34.44
C ARG A 232 4.07 -6.72 -34.79
N LEU A 233 3.73 -5.84 -33.82
CA LEU A 233 3.85 -4.40 -34.00
C LEU A 233 5.27 -4.01 -34.41
N LEU A 234 6.28 -4.49 -33.69
CA LEU A 234 7.68 -4.16 -33.93
C LEU A 234 8.20 -4.75 -35.23
N HIS A 235 7.73 -5.94 -35.64
CA HIS A 235 8.14 -6.60 -36.89
C HIS A 235 7.45 -6.00 -38.11
N ASP A 236 6.13 -5.82 -38.07
CA ASP A 236 5.34 -5.39 -39.22
C ASP A 236 5.40 -3.86 -39.41
N ARG A 237 5.77 -3.12 -38.38
CA ARG A 237 5.74 -1.66 -38.33
C ARG A 237 7.06 -1.04 -37.82
N ASP A 238 8.19 -1.64 -38.16
CA ASP A 238 9.52 -1.15 -37.80
C ASP A 238 9.81 0.27 -38.31
N THR A 239 9.13 0.67 -39.40
CA THR A 239 9.20 2.02 -39.96
C THR A 239 8.23 3.02 -39.35
N TYR A 240 7.30 2.57 -38.49
CA TYR A 240 6.33 3.46 -37.86
C TYR A 240 6.97 4.22 -36.69
N ARG A 241 6.76 5.54 -36.69
CA ARG A 241 7.22 6.36 -35.56
C ARG A 241 6.67 5.85 -34.22
N ASN A 242 7.53 5.80 -33.24
CA ASN A 242 7.19 5.51 -31.85
C ASN A 242 6.71 4.07 -31.56
N ALA A 243 6.84 3.09 -32.45
CA ALA A 243 6.45 1.71 -32.18
C ALA A 243 7.17 1.15 -30.93
N GLU A 244 8.47 1.42 -30.76
CA GLU A 244 9.25 1.04 -29.57
C GLU A 244 8.80 1.78 -28.30
N VAL A 245 8.35 3.04 -28.42
CA VAL A 245 7.83 3.80 -27.27
C VAL A 245 6.52 3.18 -26.82
N THR A 246 5.60 2.93 -27.75
CA THR A 246 4.34 2.26 -27.47
C THR A 246 4.56 0.87 -26.85
N ALA A 247 5.51 0.08 -27.37
CA ALA A 247 5.88 -1.21 -26.81
C ALA A 247 6.34 -1.10 -25.35
N ARG A 248 7.19 -0.12 -25.01
CA ARG A 248 7.61 0.15 -23.63
C ARG A 248 6.43 0.52 -22.71
N HIS A 249 5.49 1.33 -23.18
CA HIS A 249 4.28 1.66 -22.42
C HIS A 249 3.43 0.40 -22.14
N PHE A 250 3.29 -0.50 -23.10
CA PHE A 250 2.61 -1.76 -22.89
C PHE A 250 3.29 -2.62 -21.83
N HIS A 251 4.61 -2.73 -21.84
CA HIS A 251 5.37 -3.45 -20.84
C HIS A 251 5.21 -2.81 -19.45
N ASP A 252 5.35 -1.48 -19.36
CA ASP A 252 5.18 -0.76 -18.08
C ASP A 252 3.77 -0.98 -17.48
N ILE A 253 2.72 -0.93 -18.31
CA ILE A 253 1.35 -1.21 -17.86
C ILE A 253 1.20 -2.67 -17.42
N ALA A 254 1.76 -3.62 -18.16
CA ALA A 254 1.71 -5.04 -17.84
C ALA A 254 2.41 -5.35 -16.52
N ASP A 255 3.56 -4.72 -16.26
CA ASP A 255 4.34 -4.89 -15.04
C ASP A 255 3.60 -4.43 -13.76
N ARG A 256 2.60 -3.54 -13.91
CA ARG A 256 1.75 -3.07 -12.81
C ARG A 256 0.65 -4.05 -12.42
N THR A 257 0.51 -5.17 -13.18
CA THR A 257 -0.51 -6.20 -12.93
C THR A 257 0.16 -7.49 -12.51
N TYR A 258 0.08 -7.81 -11.24
CA TYR A 258 0.72 -8.98 -10.66
C TYR A 258 -0.10 -9.56 -9.49
N SER A 259 0.27 -10.74 -9.04
CA SER A 259 -0.18 -11.29 -7.77
C SER A 259 1.00 -11.58 -6.86
N VAL A 260 0.76 -11.51 -5.55
CA VAL A 260 1.70 -11.95 -4.52
C VAL A 260 1.00 -12.89 -3.57
N SER A 261 1.58 -14.06 -3.32
CA SER A 261 1.04 -15.09 -2.43
C SER A 261 2.02 -15.37 -1.31
N PHE A 262 1.48 -15.44 -0.09
CA PHE A 262 2.22 -15.68 1.14
C PHE A 262 2.03 -17.13 1.62
N SER A 263 2.94 -17.59 2.46
CA SER A 263 2.81 -18.89 3.12
C SER A 263 1.62 -18.88 4.10
N GLU A 264 0.85 -19.97 4.17
CA GLU A 264 -0.13 -20.18 5.23
C GLU A 264 0.48 -20.25 6.63
N ARG A 265 1.80 -20.47 6.72
CA ARG A 265 2.55 -20.53 7.97
C ARG A 265 2.99 -19.16 8.48
N SER A 266 3.00 -18.13 7.62
CA SER A 266 3.33 -16.77 8.03
C SER A 266 2.13 -16.13 8.71
N ASP A 267 2.35 -15.50 9.86
CA ASP A 267 1.35 -14.66 10.47
C ASP A 267 1.06 -13.43 9.60
N LEU A 268 -0.15 -12.88 9.70
CA LEU A 268 -0.52 -11.70 8.91
C LEU A 268 0.45 -10.53 9.15
N SER A 269 0.92 -10.34 10.36
CA SER A 269 1.86 -9.28 10.74
C SER A 269 3.27 -9.48 10.17
N GLU A 270 3.61 -10.68 9.70
CA GLU A 270 4.88 -10.98 9.03
C GLU A 270 4.84 -10.68 7.53
N ARG A 271 3.64 -10.58 6.93
CA ARG A 271 3.46 -10.37 5.50
C ARG A 271 3.70 -8.91 5.13
N ILE A 272 4.58 -8.71 4.15
CA ILE A 272 4.92 -7.40 3.59
C ILE A 272 4.67 -7.42 2.09
N ILE A 273 3.74 -6.58 1.62
CA ILE A 273 3.60 -6.33 0.18
C ILE A 273 4.71 -5.36 -0.19
N TRP A 274 5.72 -5.93 -0.85
CA TRP A 274 6.94 -5.23 -1.23
C TRP A 274 6.81 -4.68 -2.66
N PRO A 275 7.32 -3.47 -2.95
CA PRO A 275 7.34 -2.91 -4.30
C PRO A 275 7.88 -3.87 -5.35
N HIS A 276 7.10 -4.14 -6.39
CA HIS A 276 7.44 -5.11 -7.43
C HIS A 276 7.58 -4.49 -8.81
N SER A 277 6.66 -3.60 -9.18
CA SER A 277 6.64 -2.95 -10.50
C SER A 277 7.57 -1.73 -10.56
N PRO A 278 8.02 -1.30 -11.75
CA PRO A 278 8.76 -0.07 -11.92
C PRO A 278 8.04 1.17 -11.35
N ALA A 279 6.72 1.22 -11.46
CA ALA A 279 5.89 2.30 -10.92
C ALA A 279 5.95 2.40 -9.38
N GLU A 280 6.37 1.33 -8.69
CA GLU A 280 6.49 1.24 -7.23
C GLU A 280 7.94 1.37 -6.74
N TRP A 281 8.89 1.65 -7.63
CA TRP A 281 10.31 1.57 -7.32
C TRP A 281 10.74 2.31 -6.05
N ARG A 282 10.11 3.45 -5.76
CA ARG A 282 10.35 4.24 -4.54
C ARG A 282 9.36 3.93 -3.43
N GLY A 283 8.24 3.30 -3.72
CA GLY A 283 7.35 2.79 -2.68
C GLY A 283 5.88 2.69 -3.03
N MET A 284 5.18 2.05 -2.12
CA MET A 284 3.73 1.90 -2.05
C MET A 284 3.25 2.76 -0.88
N GLU A 285 2.38 3.73 -1.14
CA GLU A 285 1.96 4.73 -0.17
C GLU A 285 0.45 4.69 0.07
N ASP A 286 0.05 4.99 1.30
CA ASP A 286 -1.32 5.36 1.68
C ASP A 286 -2.39 4.33 1.27
N ALA A 287 -2.17 3.06 1.57
CA ALA A 287 -3.14 2.01 1.27
C ALA A 287 -4.46 2.24 2.02
N ARG A 288 -5.57 2.38 1.28
CA ARG A 288 -6.92 2.63 1.78
C ARG A 288 -7.76 1.37 1.61
N PHE A 289 -7.76 0.55 2.65
CA PHE A 289 -8.51 -0.71 2.65
C PHE A 289 -10.00 -0.49 2.90
N VAL A 290 -10.82 -1.32 2.26
CA VAL A 290 -12.25 -1.45 2.48
C VAL A 290 -12.67 -2.90 2.33
N LEU A 291 -13.54 -3.38 3.22
CA LEU A 291 -14.27 -4.62 2.99
C LEU A 291 -15.47 -4.30 2.10
N PHE A 292 -15.41 -4.77 0.87
CA PHE A 292 -16.43 -4.53 -0.14
C PHE A 292 -17.45 -5.68 -0.13
N ASP A 293 -18.69 -5.34 0.09
CA ASP A 293 -19.81 -6.29 0.07
C ASP A 293 -20.56 -6.17 -1.26
N ASP A 294 -20.47 -7.21 -2.07
CA ASP A 294 -21.15 -7.29 -3.36
C ASP A 294 -21.83 -8.65 -3.51
N PRO A 295 -23.14 -8.67 -3.82
CA PRO A 295 -23.88 -9.93 -3.97
C PRO A 295 -23.34 -10.88 -5.03
N GLN A 296 -22.62 -10.37 -6.03
CA GLN A 296 -22.06 -11.16 -7.13
C GLN A 296 -20.63 -11.63 -6.83
N LEU A 297 -19.82 -10.75 -6.20
CA LEU A 297 -18.42 -11.05 -5.90
C LEU A 297 -18.25 -11.76 -4.56
N GLY A 298 -19.24 -11.64 -3.65
CA GLY A 298 -19.07 -11.96 -2.23
C GLY A 298 -18.12 -10.98 -1.54
N PRO A 299 -17.81 -11.15 -0.25
CA PRO A 299 -16.92 -10.26 0.48
C PRO A 299 -15.50 -10.30 -0.10
N VAL A 300 -14.97 -9.12 -0.44
CA VAL A 300 -13.61 -8.92 -0.96
C VAL A 300 -13.02 -7.69 -0.27
N TYR A 301 -11.79 -7.77 0.15
CA TYR A 301 -11.04 -6.58 0.55
C TYR A 301 -10.43 -5.93 -0.69
N PHE A 302 -10.74 -4.67 -0.89
CA PHE A 302 -10.03 -3.82 -1.84
C PHE A 302 -9.19 -2.80 -1.10
N ALA A 303 -8.08 -2.42 -1.69
CA ALA A 303 -7.35 -1.23 -1.28
C ALA A 303 -6.89 -0.46 -2.50
N THR A 304 -7.02 0.85 -2.46
CA THR A 304 -6.30 1.71 -3.38
C THR A 304 -5.03 2.20 -2.70
N TYR A 305 -3.93 2.28 -3.43
CA TYR A 305 -2.68 2.85 -2.93
C TYR A 305 -1.99 3.66 -4.01
N THR A 306 -1.10 4.54 -3.59
CA THR A 306 -0.27 5.32 -4.50
C THR A 306 1.06 4.61 -4.72
N ALA A 307 1.33 4.24 -5.97
CA ALA A 307 2.65 3.80 -6.41
C ALA A 307 3.50 5.03 -6.75
N PHE A 308 4.75 5.05 -6.31
CA PHE A 308 5.71 6.12 -6.55
C PHE A 308 7.01 5.56 -7.13
N ASP A 309 7.44 6.04 -8.29
CA ASP A 309 8.67 5.61 -8.96
C ASP A 309 9.88 6.51 -8.65
N GLY A 310 9.68 7.63 -7.96
CA GLY A 310 10.68 8.65 -7.66
C GLY A 310 10.44 9.96 -8.39
N VAL A 311 9.60 9.96 -9.43
CA VAL A 311 9.22 11.14 -10.23
C VAL A 311 7.70 11.25 -10.29
N ASP A 312 7.04 10.18 -10.73
CA ASP A 312 5.61 10.15 -10.97
C ASP A 312 4.87 9.30 -9.93
N ILE A 313 3.60 9.63 -9.72
CA ILE A 313 2.68 8.89 -8.89
C ILE A 313 1.56 8.30 -9.74
N SER A 314 1.12 7.09 -9.40
CA SER A 314 -0.03 6.45 -10.02
C SER A 314 -0.87 5.71 -8.99
N GLN A 315 -2.18 5.61 -9.25
CA GLN A 315 -3.07 4.83 -8.39
C GLN A 315 -3.06 3.36 -8.81
N GLN A 316 -3.01 2.51 -7.81
CA GLN A 316 -3.12 1.07 -7.97
C GLN A 316 -4.29 0.55 -7.14
N LEU A 317 -4.90 -0.52 -7.59
CA LEU A 317 -5.92 -1.28 -6.88
C LEU A 317 -5.32 -2.60 -6.42
N LEU A 318 -5.46 -2.90 -5.14
CA LEU A 318 -5.09 -4.17 -4.53
C LEU A 318 -6.36 -4.89 -4.10
N SER A 319 -6.44 -6.21 -4.32
CA SER A 319 -7.56 -7.01 -3.84
C SER A 319 -7.09 -8.29 -3.18
N THR A 320 -7.82 -8.72 -2.13
CA THR A 320 -7.61 -10.01 -1.45
C THR A 320 -8.91 -10.49 -0.81
N ARG A 321 -9.02 -11.81 -0.60
CA ARG A 321 -10.15 -12.40 0.15
C ARG A 321 -9.73 -12.94 1.52
N ASP A 322 -8.46 -13.20 1.68
CA ASP A 322 -7.90 -14.01 2.77
C ASP A 322 -6.60 -13.44 3.36
N PHE A 323 -6.12 -12.32 2.83
CA PHE A 323 -4.81 -11.74 3.14
C PHE A 323 -3.63 -12.71 2.88
N LEU A 324 -3.86 -13.84 2.20
CA LEU A 324 -2.82 -14.77 1.74
C LEU A 324 -2.40 -14.48 0.30
N THR A 325 -3.37 -14.21 -0.57
CA THR A 325 -3.09 -13.85 -1.95
C THR A 325 -3.65 -12.48 -2.25
N PHE A 326 -2.80 -11.62 -2.78
CA PHE A 326 -3.15 -10.29 -3.22
C PHE A 326 -2.98 -10.17 -4.73
N HIS A 327 -3.89 -9.43 -5.36
CA HIS A 327 -3.83 -9.09 -6.78
C HIS A 327 -3.73 -7.59 -6.93
N ALA A 328 -2.69 -7.12 -7.60
CA ALA A 328 -2.46 -5.72 -7.94
C ALA A 328 -2.87 -5.46 -9.39
N THR A 329 -3.59 -4.37 -9.62
CA THR A 329 -3.96 -3.88 -10.95
C THR A 329 -3.91 -2.35 -10.96
N PRO A 330 -3.53 -1.71 -12.08
CA PRO A 330 -3.53 -0.26 -12.14
C PRO A 330 -4.95 0.31 -12.17
N ALA A 331 -5.16 1.44 -11.49
CA ALA A 331 -6.34 2.28 -11.67
C ALA A 331 -6.03 3.41 -12.64
N SER A 332 -6.93 3.67 -13.58
CA SER A 332 -6.74 4.60 -14.69
C SER A 332 -7.92 5.59 -14.83
N GLY A 333 -7.77 6.55 -15.72
CA GLY A 333 -8.75 7.60 -15.96
C GLY A 333 -8.44 8.90 -15.21
N ARG A 334 -9.12 9.98 -15.58
CA ARG A 334 -8.83 11.34 -15.09
C ARG A 334 -9.06 11.49 -13.57
N ALA A 335 -10.09 10.83 -13.04
CA ALA A 335 -10.41 10.86 -11.61
C ALA A 335 -9.46 10.00 -10.75
N ALA A 336 -8.72 9.07 -11.36
CA ALA A 336 -7.67 8.29 -10.69
C ALA A 336 -6.29 8.97 -10.71
N ARG A 337 -6.17 10.16 -11.28
CA ARG A 337 -4.91 10.93 -11.25
C ARG A 337 -4.63 11.45 -9.84
N GLY A 338 -3.34 11.56 -9.52
CA GLY A 338 -2.94 12.08 -8.21
C GLY A 338 -3.01 11.03 -7.10
N LYS A 339 -3.50 11.42 -5.94
CA LYS A 339 -3.65 10.59 -4.73
C LYS A 339 -5.09 10.63 -4.23
N GLY A 340 -5.45 9.68 -3.37
CA GLY A 340 -6.69 9.78 -2.58
C GLY A 340 -7.91 9.09 -3.18
N LEU A 341 -7.74 8.21 -4.17
CA LEU A 341 -8.84 7.33 -4.57
C LEU A 341 -9.21 6.41 -3.39
N ALA A 342 -10.51 6.36 -3.02
CA ALA A 342 -10.99 5.50 -1.95
C ALA A 342 -12.38 4.96 -2.26
N LEU A 343 -12.54 3.65 -2.32
CA LEU A 343 -13.77 2.98 -2.71
C LEU A 343 -14.83 3.06 -1.61
N PHE A 344 -16.09 3.20 -1.99
CA PHE A 344 -17.21 2.92 -1.10
C PHE A 344 -17.32 1.42 -0.83
N PRO A 345 -17.86 1.00 0.33
CA PRO A 345 -17.89 -0.42 0.73
C PRO A 345 -18.87 -1.27 -0.06
N ARG A 346 -19.66 -0.70 -0.94
CA ARG A 346 -20.61 -1.38 -1.82
C ARG A 346 -20.96 -0.53 -3.04
N ARG A 347 -21.61 -1.11 -4.01
CA ARG A 347 -22.19 -0.37 -5.15
C ARG A 347 -23.35 0.52 -4.70
N ILE A 348 -23.47 1.68 -5.33
CA ILE A 348 -24.60 2.60 -5.19
C ILE A 348 -25.26 2.72 -6.57
N GLY A 349 -26.55 2.46 -6.66
CA GLY A 349 -27.25 2.43 -7.95
C GLY A 349 -26.67 1.40 -8.95
N GLY A 350 -26.06 0.31 -8.45
CA GLY A 350 -25.45 -0.74 -9.28
C GLY A 350 -24.03 -0.42 -9.78
N ARG A 351 -23.49 0.77 -9.48
CA ARG A 351 -22.18 1.25 -9.94
C ARG A 351 -21.18 1.30 -8.80
N PHE A 352 -19.90 1.20 -9.11
CA PHE A 352 -18.81 1.51 -8.18
C PHE A 352 -18.75 3.01 -7.95
N VAL A 353 -18.51 3.40 -6.71
CA VAL A 353 -18.35 4.78 -6.29
C VAL A 353 -17.04 4.91 -5.52
N ALA A 354 -16.31 5.98 -5.73
CA ALA A 354 -15.08 6.28 -5.02
C ALA A 354 -14.98 7.78 -4.72
N LEU A 355 -14.35 8.08 -3.59
CA LEU A 355 -13.78 9.40 -3.35
C LEU A 355 -12.56 9.58 -4.25
N SER A 356 -12.34 10.78 -4.73
CA SER A 356 -11.23 11.17 -5.59
C SER A 356 -10.65 12.51 -5.16
N ARG A 357 -9.43 12.80 -5.55
CA ARG A 357 -8.75 14.09 -5.37
C ARG A 357 -7.78 14.32 -6.54
N ALA A 358 -8.30 14.29 -7.75
CA ALA A 358 -7.48 14.39 -8.96
C ALA A 358 -6.78 15.75 -9.12
N ASP A 359 -7.39 16.83 -8.61
CA ASP A 359 -6.84 18.21 -8.57
C ASP A 359 -5.83 18.44 -7.43
N ARG A 360 -5.70 17.50 -6.47
CA ARG A 360 -4.89 17.55 -5.25
C ARG A 360 -5.35 18.53 -4.17
N GLU A 361 -6.48 19.18 -4.34
CA GLU A 361 -6.98 20.22 -3.44
C GLU A 361 -8.36 19.95 -2.87
N THR A 362 -9.25 19.26 -3.62
CA THR A 362 -10.66 19.11 -3.28
C THR A 362 -11.06 17.65 -3.10
N ASN A 363 -12.11 17.41 -2.31
CA ASN A 363 -12.74 16.09 -2.30
C ASN A 363 -13.78 16.01 -3.41
N SER A 364 -13.72 14.96 -4.21
CA SER A 364 -14.63 14.70 -5.31
C SER A 364 -15.20 13.29 -5.22
N ILE A 365 -16.34 13.05 -5.86
CA ILE A 365 -16.94 11.74 -6.08
C ILE A 365 -16.76 11.33 -7.54
N SER A 366 -16.32 10.12 -7.75
CA SER A 366 -16.26 9.47 -9.07
C SER A 366 -17.15 8.22 -9.06
N VAL A 367 -17.83 7.98 -10.19
CA VAL A 367 -18.73 6.83 -10.37
C VAL A 367 -18.32 6.08 -11.63
N SER A 368 -18.20 4.74 -11.53
CA SER A 368 -17.77 3.90 -12.63
C SER A 368 -18.49 2.55 -12.68
N ASP A 369 -18.58 1.97 -13.87
CA ASP A 369 -19.00 0.59 -14.08
C ASP A 369 -17.83 -0.40 -13.91
N HIS A 370 -16.59 0.10 -13.83
CA HIS A 370 -15.35 -0.68 -13.78
C HIS A 370 -14.45 -0.23 -12.64
N LEU A 371 -13.91 -1.17 -11.88
CA LEU A 371 -13.00 -0.89 -10.76
C LEU A 371 -11.67 -0.27 -11.19
N GLU A 372 -11.22 -0.58 -12.40
CA GLU A 372 -9.91 -0.17 -12.92
C GLU A 372 -9.95 1.17 -13.68
N TYR A 373 -11.15 1.76 -13.91
CA TYR A 373 -11.27 2.96 -14.74
C TYR A 373 -12.20 4.01 -14.14
N TRP A 374 -11.66 5.20 -13.87
CA TRP A 374 -12.32 6.32 -13.20
C TRP A 374 -12.10 7.61 -13.98
N ASP A 375 -13.05 8.03 -14.80
CA ASP A 375 -12.84 9.17 -15.69
C ASP A 375 -13.42 10.48 -15.18
N GLU A 376 -14.70 10.49 -14.79
CA GLU A 376 -15.40 11.69 -14.36
C GLU A 376 -15.44 11.79 -12.85
N SER A 377 -15.32 13.03 -12.32
CA SER A 377 -15.51 13.33 -10.90
C SER A 377 -16.33 14.60 -10.72
N ILE A 378 -17.05 14.66 -9.62
CA ILE A 378 -17.84 15.79 -9.18
C ILE A 378 -17.26 16.29 -7.87
N ASP A 379 -16.86 17.55 -7.80
CA ASP A 379 -16.36 18.18 -6.59
C ASP A 379 -17.46 18.31 -5.55
N ILE A 380 -17.18 17.83 -4.34
CA ILE A 380 -18.15 17.82 -3.23
C ILE A 380 -17.74 18.72 -2.06
N GLN A 381 -16.43 18.94 -1.89
CA GLN A 381 -15.92 19.77 -0.78
C GLN A 381 -14.69 20.55 -1.23
N LEU A 382 -14.76 21.85 -1.08
CA LEU A 382 -13.68 22.82 -1.36
C LEU A 382 -13.13 23.39 -0.04
N PRO A 383 -11.84 23.76 0.05
CA PRO A 383 -11.28 24.44 1.20
C PRO A 383 -12.02 25.77 1.49
N ARG A 384 -12.46 25.97 2.73
CA ARG A 384 -13.21 27.19 3.14
C ARG A 384 -12.74 27.76 4.45
N ARG A 385 -12.23 26.93 5.38
CA ARG A 385 -11.83 27.34 6.74
C ARG A 385 -10.32 27.58 6.79
N ALA A 386 -9.87 28.36 7.75
CA ALA A 386 -8.44 28.67 7.89
C ALA A 386 -7.54 27.45 8.07
N TRP A 387 -8.03 26.41 8.77
CA TRP A 387 -7.28 25.17 9.02
C TRP A 387 -7.26 24.20 7.83
N GLU A 388 -8.00 24.47 6.75
CA GLU A 388 -8.07 23.65 5.54
C GLU A 388 -7.63 24.40 4.28
N ALA A 389 -7.15 25.64 4.40
CA ALA A 389 -6.98 26.58 3.29
C ALA A 389 -5.91 26.17 2.25
N VAL A 390 -5.02 25.21 2.58
CA VAL A 390 -4.01 24.72 1.63
C VAL A 390 -4.58 23.61 0.76
N GLN A 391 -5.23 22.62 1.36
CA GLN A 391 -5.85 21.49 0.66
C GLN A 391 -6.75 20.67 1.58
N LEU A 392 -7.63 19.91 0.97
CA LEU A 392 -8.45 18.86 1.56
C LEU A 392 -8.16 17.50 0.93
N GLY A 393 -8.61 16.44 1.58
CA GLY A 393 -8.64 15.09 1.02
C GLY A 393 -9.38 14.13 1.95
N ASN A 394 -9.64 12.91 1.49
CA ASN A 394 -10.24 11.88 2.33
C ASN A 394 -9.19 11.13 3.15
N CYS A 395 -9.65 10.54 4.26
CA CYS A 395 -8.88 9.60 5.10
C CYS A 395 -9.36 8.15 4.89
N GLY A 396 -9.59 7.75 3.64
CA GLY A 396 -10.00 6.40 3.30
C GLY A 396 -11.47 6.26 2.92
N SER A 397 -11.94 5.03 2.93
CA SER A 397 -13.27 4.66 2.49
C SER A 397 -14.37 5.20 3.40
N PRO A 398 -15.53 5.62 2.84
CA PRO A 398 -16.68 6.06 3.63
C PRO A 398 -17.25 4.95 4.51
N ILE A 399 -17.82 5.35 5.63
CA ILE A 399 -18.51 4.46 6.58
C ILE A 399 -20.02 4.66 6.42
N GLU A 400 -20.76 3.58 6.17
CA GLU A 400 -22.20 3.63 6.09
C GLU A 400 -22.81 3.78 7.48
N THR A 401 -23.69 4.79 7.64
CA THR A 401 -24.46 5.05 8.84
C THR A 401 -25.95 5.18 8.52
N ALA A 402 -26.81 5.21 9.53
CA ALA A 402 -28.23 5.48 9.32
C ALA A 402 -28.48 6.89 8.79
N ALA A 403 -27.61 7.86 9.13
CA ALA A 403 -27.72 9.24 8.71
C ALA A 403 -27.17 9.53 7.30
N GLY A 404 -26.32 8.62 6.75
CA GLY A 404 -25.66 8.80 5.47
C GLY A 404 -24.27 8.18 5.46
N TRP A 405 -23.42 8.62 4.52
CA TRP A 405 -22.04 8.18 4.40
C TRP A 405 -21.12 9.12 5.19
N LEU A 406 -20.59 8.63 6.31
CA LEU A 406 -19.57 9.36 7.06
C LEU A 406 -18.22 9.22 6.34
N VAL A 407 -17.65 10.34 5.92
CA VAL A 407 -16.33 10.42 5.31
C VAL A 407 -15.41 11.16 6.28
N LEU A 408 -14.37 10.47 6.74
CA LEU A 408 -13.28 11.15 7.42
C LEU A 408 -12.42 11.87 6.38
N THR A 409 -12.06 13.10 6.68
CA THR A 409 -11.27 13.97 5.81
C THR A 409 -9.98 14.39 6.51
N HIS A 410 -8.98 14.76 5.74
CA HIS A 410 -7.84 15.50 6.23
C HIS A 410 -7.79 16.87 5.58
N ALA A 411 -7.17 17.79 6.27
CA ALA A 411 -6.97 19.13 5.79
C ALA A 411 -5.57 19.62 6.13
N VAL A 412 -5.08 20.59 5.38
CA VAL A 412 -3.79 21.23 5.59
C VAL A 412 -3.98 22.71 5.76
N GLY A 413 -3.51 23.21 6.88
CA GLY A 413 -3.58 24.62 7.27
C GLY A 413 -2.19 25.30 7.38
N PRO A 414 -2.13 26.42 8.14
CA PRO A 414 -0.89 27.15 8.37
C PRO A 414 0.22 26.26 8.93
N MET A 415 1.47 26.59 8.64
CA MET A 415 2.67 25.83 9.01
C MET A 415 2.63 24.37 8.54
N ARG A 416 1.88 24.07 7.48
CA ARG A 416 1.66 22.72 6.96
C ARG A 416 1.10 21.77 8.03
N THR A 417 0.26 22.28 8.92
CA THR A 417 -0.39 21.47 9.94
C THR A 417 -1.48 20.62 9.31
N TYR A 418 -1.34 19.31 9.41
CA TYR A 418 -2.36 18.34 8.99
C TYR A 418 -3.28 18.02 10.15
N CYS A 419 -4.57 18.09 9.92
CA CYS A 419 -5.59 17.66 10.85
C CYS A 419 -6.63 16.79 10.17
N MET A 420 -7.40 16.05 10.96
CA MET A 420 -8.52 15.23 10.49
C MET A 420 -9.84 15.91 10.86
N SER A 421 -10.83 15.73 9.99
CA SER A 421 -12.21 16.20 10.19
C SER A 421 -13.19 15.18 9.60
N ALA A 422 -14.47 15.54 9.48
CA ALA A 422 -15.48 14.69 8.89
C ALA A 422 -16.52 15.47 8.10
N ILE A 423 -17.07 14.83 7.06
CA ILE A 423 -18.27 15.25 6.35
C ILE A 423 -19.26 14.09 6.29
N LEU A 424 -20.54 14.41 6.19
CA LEU A 424 -21.61 13.45 5.98
C LEU A 424 -22.21 13.65 4.59
N LEU A 425 -22.25 12.58 3.79
CA LEU A 425 -22.87 12.60 2.47
C LEU A 425 -24.26 11.97 2.53
N ASP A 426 -25.12 12.41 1.64
CA ASP A 426 -26.44 11.79 1.45
C ASP A 426 -26.29 10.32 1.09
N ARG A 427 -27.19 9.48 1.60
CA ARG A 427 -27.11 8.03 1.47
C ARG A 427 -27.35 7.54 0.04
N ASP A 428 -28.28 8.17 -0.65
CA ASP A 428 -28.72 7.78 -2.00
C ASP A 428 -27.97 8.55 -3.09
N ASP A 429 -27.56 9.79 -2.78
CA ASP A 429 -26.78 10.66 -3.66
C ASP A 429 -25.49 11.14 -2.95
N PRO A 430 -24.42 10.36 -2.97
CA PRO A 430 -23.17 10.70 -2.28
C PRO A 430 -22.45 11.94 -2.84
N THR A 431 -22.96 12.54 -3.91
CA THR A 431 -22.43 13.82 -4.40
C THR A 431 -22.90 15.02 -3.55
N ARG A 432 -23.88 14.80 -2.66
CA ARG A 432 -24.41 15.82 -1.77
C ARG A 432 -23.80 15.70 -0.38
N VAL A 433 -23.08 16.74 0.05
CA VAL A 433 -22.70 16.92 1.45
C VAL A 433 -23.90 17.45 2.22
N ILE A 434 -24.33 16.75 3.28
CA ILE A 434 -25.50 17.12 4.09
C ILE A 434 -25.13 17.68 5.46
N ALA A 435 -23.90 17.39 5.95
CA ALA A 435 -23.37 18.00 7.16
C ALA A 435 -21.84 17.99 7.18
N THR A 436 -21.23 18.89 7.97
CA THR A 436 -19.76 19.00 8.13
C THR A 436 -19.43 19.31 9.59
N LEU A 437 -18.22 18.91 10.04
CA LEU A 437 -17.65 19.43 11.27
C LEU A 437 -17.07 20.83 11.03
N ASP A 438 -17.31 21.75 11.96
CA ASP A 438 -16.75 23.11 11.89
C ASP A 438 -15.31 23.18 12.38
N ASP A 439 -14.96 22.36 13.37
CA ASP A 439 -13.63 22.23 13.93
C ASP A 439 -13.00 20.88 13.59
N PRO A 440 -11.67 20.74 13.61
CA PRO A 440 -11.01 19.47 13.41
C PRO A 440 -11.43 18.42 14.46
N LEU A 441 -11.66 17.17 14.00
CA LEU A 441 -11.87 16.00 14.85
C LEU A 441 -10.60 15.62 15.62
N LEU A 442 -9.45 15.65 14.93
CA LEU A 442 -8.13 15.43 15.47
C LEU A 442 -7.14 16.41 14.87
N ALA A 443 -6.34 17.05 15.70
CA ALA A 443 -5.20 17.87 15.32
C ALA A 443 -3.96 17.46 16.13
N PRO A 444 -2.74 17.75 15.66
CA PRO A 444 -1.53 17.44 16.41
C PRO A 444 -1.54 18.15 17.78
N THR A 445 -1.30 17.40 18.85
CA THR A 445 -1.00 17.98 20.17
C THR A 445 0.45 18.44 20.22
N GLU A 446 0.85 19.17 21.27
CA GLU A 446 2.24 19.59 21.48
C GLU A 446 3.22 18.39 21.50
N LEU A 447 2.78 17.22 21.99
CA LEU A 447 3.59 15.99 22.02
C LEU A 447 3.66 15.25 20.66
N GLU A 448 2.82 15.63 19.71
CA GLU A 448 2.71 15.02 18.38
C GLU A 448 3.28 15.90 17.28
N GLN A 449 3.90 17.04 17.63
CA GLN A 449 4.46 17.96 16.66
C GLN A 449 5.78 17.51 16.08
N ASP A 450 6.60 16.80 16.86
CA ASP A 450 7.94 16.40 16.47
C ASP A 450 7.95 15.01 15.82
N GLY A 451 8.72 14.86 14.75
CA GLY A 451 8.92 13.59 14.07
C GLY A 451 9.49 13.74 12.67
N TYR A 452 9.28 12.72 11.83
CA TYR A 452 9.82 12.67 10.48
C TYR A 452 9.26 13.79 9.59
N VAL A 453 7.94 14.04 9.65
CA VAL A 453 7.29 15.22 9.07
C VAL A 453 6.50 15.92 10.18
N PRO A 454 6.97 17.05 10.70
CA PRO A 454 6.34 17.74 11.82
C PRO A 454 4.88 18.17 11.56
N ASN A 455 4.08 18.24 12.63
CA ASN A 455 2.70 18.76 12.64
C ASN A 455 1.72 17.95 11.78
N VAL A 456 1.88 16.63 11.68
CA VAL A 456 1.01 15.76 10.88
C VAL A 456 0.22 14.81 11.75
N VAL A 457 -1.12 14.84 11.61
CA VAL A 457 -2.06 13.78 12.01
C VAL A 457 -2.81 13.34 10.77
N TYR A 458 -2.70 12.04 10.40
CA TYR A 458 -3.23 11.55 9.13
C TYR A 458 -3.64 10.08 9.19
N SER A 459 -4.74 9.70 8.54
CA SER A 459 -5.23 8.32 8.44
C SER A 459 -5.56 7.96 7.00
N CYS A 460 -5.51 6.66 6.70
CA CYS A 460 -5.93 6.06 5.43
C CYS A 460 -7.19 5.20 5.55
N GLY A 461 -7.79 5.08 6.75
CA GLY A 461 -9.04 4.37 6.94
C GLY A 461 -9.38 4.17 8.41
N SER A 462 -10.66 4.11 8.69
CA SER A 462 -11.26 3.93 10.00
C SER A 462 -12.31 2.82 9.96
N LEU A 463 -12.69 2.30 11.13
CA LEU A 463 -13.60 1.17 11.24
C LEU A 463 -14.70 1.46 12.26
N ARG A 464 -15.93 1.19 11.88
CA ARG A 464 -17.08 1.23 12.77
C ARG A 464 -17.23 -0.11 13.51
N HIS A 465 -17.37 -0.05 14.84
CA HIS A 465 -17.79 -1.15 15.68
C HIS A 465 -18.99 -0.71 16.53
N GLU A 466 -20.20 -1.17 16.13
CA GLU A 466 -21.48 -0.72 16.68
C GLU A 466 -21.60 0.82 16.66
N ASN A 467 -21.61 1.49 17.81
CA ASN A 467 -21.62 2.95 17.93
C ASN A 467 -20.23 3.58 18.12
N LEU A 468 -19.17 2.79 17.98
CA LEU A 468 -17.80 3.28 18.10
C LEU A 468 -17.13 3.39 16.74
N LEU A 469 -16.31 4.42 16.61
CA LEU A 469 -15.43 4.65 15.47
C LEU A 469 -13.98 4.46 15.92
N LEU A 470 -13.32 3.42 15.43
CA LEU A 470 -11.88 3.17 15.60
C LEU A 470 -11.10 3.99 14.59
N LEU A 471 -10.22 4.86 15.09
CA LEU A 471 -9.45 5.87 14.34
C LEU A 471 -7.95 5.65 14.56
N PRO A 472 -7.27 4.76 13.83
CA PRO A 472 -5.82 4.76 13.81
C PRO A 472 -5.32 5.94 12.96
N PHE A 473 -4.23 6.58 13.39
CA PHE A 473 -3.66 7.74 12.71
C PHE A 473 -2.14 7.79 12.83
N GLY A 474 -1.49 8.25 11.77
CA GLY A 474 -0.06 8.57 11.79
C GLY A 474 0.20 9.85 12.58
N ILE A 475 1.29 9.87 13.32
CA ILE A 475 1.80 10.99 14.10
C ILE A 475 3.13 11.42 13.50
N ALA A 476 3.19 12.65 13.02
CA ALA A 476 4.39 13.28 12.44
C ALA A 476 5.10 12.40 11.37
N ASP A 477 4.30 11.59 10.62
CA ASP A 477 4.77 10.58 9.64
C ASP A 477 5.84 9.62 10.17
N GLN A 478 5.86 9.36 11.48
CA GLN A 478 6.87 8.52 12.12
C GLN A 478 6.30 7.36 12.91
N THR A 479 5.18 7.57 13.62
CA THR A 479 4.57 6.58 14.49
C THR A 479 3.06 6.53 14.26
N ILE A 480 2.37 5.56 14.84
CA ILE A 480 0.91 5.43 14.76
C ILE A 480 0.32 5.53 16.16
N GLY A 481 -0.69 6.40 16.29
CA GLY A 481 -1.60 6.48 17.42
C GLY A 481 -2.96 5.87 17.10
N VAL A 482 -3.76 5.64 18.13
CA VAL A 482 -5.14 5.16 18.00
C VAL A 482 -6.05 6.02 18.85
N ALA A 483 -7.17 6.46 18.26
CA ALA A 483 -8.25 7.12 18.96
C ALA A 483 -9.57 6.37 18.75
N VAL A 484 -10.52 6.59 19.65
CA VAL A 484 -11.90 6.07 19.55
C VAL A 484 -12.86 7.24 19.70
N ALA A 485 -13.89 7.29 18.87
CA ALA A 485 -14.96 8.28 18.99
C ALA A 485 -16.32 7.58 19.09
N ASP A 486 -17.26 8.20 19.83
CA ASP A 486 -18.66 7.82 19.79
C ASP A 486 -19.27 8.37 18.49
N LEU A 487 -19.94 7.50 17.73
CA LEU A 487 -20.45 7.84 16.40
C LEU A 487 -21.66 8.79 16.48
N ASP A 488 -22.55 8.58 17.44
CA ASP A 488 -23.74 9.43 17.61
C ASP A 488 -23.31 10.83 18.07
N ASP A 489 -22.38 10.93 19.05
CA ASP A 489 -21.82 12.22 19.48
C ASP A 489 -21.11 12.97 18.33
N LEU A 490 -20.39 12.24 17.47
CA LEU A 490 -19.78 12.82 16.27
C LEU A 490 -20.84 13.39 15.30
N LEU A 491 -21.87 12.60 15.00
CA LEU A 491 -22.94 13.01 14.08
C LEU A 491 -23.76 14.18 14.62
N ASP A 492 -24.05 14.19 15.91
CA ASP A 492 -24.81 15.25 16.58
C ASP A 492 -24.07 16.60 16.58
N ARG A 493 -22.75 16.61 16.48
CA ARG A 493 -21.93 17.84 16.41
C ARG A 493 -21.70 18.34 14.99
N MET A 494 -22.15 17.60 13.98
CA MET A 494 -22.01 18.04 12.58
C MET A 494 -23.05 19.12 12.28
N THR A 495 -22.61 20.20 11.66
CA THR A 495 -23.47 21.30 11.22
C THR A 495 -24.07 20.97 9.85
N PRO A 496 -25.41 20.99 9.69
CA PRO A 496 -26.06 20.84 8.38
C PRO A 496 -25.58 21.89 7.36
N THR A 497 -25.41 21.47 6.10
CA THR A 497 -24.94 22.31 4.99
C THR A 497 -26.08 22.84 4.13
#